data_2cccbd40284354c020c31e83ab1c5719
#
_entry.id   2cccbd40284354c020c31e83ab1c5719
#
_cell.length_a   1.000
_cell.length_b   1.000
_cell.length_c   1.000
_cell.angle_alpha   90.00
_cell.angle_beta   90.00
_cell.angle_gamma   90.00
#
_symmetry.space_group_name_H-M   'P 1'
#
loop_
_entity.id
_entity.type
_entity.pdbx_description
1 polymer ?
#
loop_
_entity_poly.entity_id
_entity_poly.type
_entity_poly.pdbx_seq_one_letter_code
_entity_poly.pdbx_strand_id
1 'polypeptide(L)'
;MRKSTTGFTKGVVTVSRIDIGEIQTFAHQLHTANEAGRKSIKDIKKAVENYTEDGSLKGKAIDASKNYYQMTYFPLCDAIIEAMNESEERLAQYIADFHAQVDGSADARIDADGLYELGKMIDRIEAKKEALAQRMNTGTEGQMQSYRSQLSIAYKQENILEKYLAFEQSHGGFFDNLTDLVQGIQQTIRELQSNIQFNSKTGTYDMSKLNFTTVTRMQNALGKALKNNETTFNFDEYQKTYRGQMWVLMKNGIVDVEVTNAYNAAVLNGELAHKSNEAQEEAELLQAVIQSVKKGRDPVTGQEISKAQGFSIISGFIFY
;
A
#
# COMPACT_ATOMS: atom_id res chain seq x y z
N MET A 1 31.06 -37.39 -3.23
CA MET A 1 31.10 -36.60 -4.48
C MET A 1 29.96 -35.57 -4.43
N ARG A 2 30.22 -34.39 -3.91
CA ARG A 2 29.31 -33.26 -3.99
C ARG A 2 29.51 -32.60 -5.35
N LYS A 3 28.43 -32.43 -6.13
CA LYS A 3 28.47 -31.68 -7.38
C LYS A 3 28.46 -30.18 -7.00
N SER A 4 29.59 -29.52 -7.25
CA SER A 4 29.73 -28.09 -7.24
C SER A 4 28.90 -27.52 -8.40
N THR A 5 27.81 -26.80 -8.09
CA THR A 5 27.14 -25.93 -9.02
C THR A 5 27.53 -24.49 -8.69
N THR A 6 28.69 -24.09 -9.19
CA THR A 6 29.13 -22.70 -9.21
C THR A 6 28.53 -22.00 -10.42
N GLY A 7 27.57 -21.14 -10.18
CA GLY A 7 27.07 -20.15 -11.13
C GLY A 7 26.81 -18.85 -10.40
N PHE A 8 27.86 -18.27 -9.78
CA PHE A 8 27.79 -16.90 -9.28
C PHE A 8 28.09 -15.91 -10.42
N THR A 9 27.05 -15.35 -11.02
CA THR A 9 27.16 -14.10 -11.76
C THR A 9 27.61 -12.99 -10.80
N LYS A 10 28.64 -12.22 -11.16
CA LYS A 10 29.08 -11.01 -10.48
C LYS A 10 27.95 -9.97 -10.50
N GLY A 11 26.97 -10.11 -9.62
CA GLY A 11 26.04 -9.05 -9.23
C GLY A 11 26.65 -8.31 -8.05
N VAL A 12 26.44 -7.02 -8.00
CA VAL A 12 26.79 -6.16 -6.87
C VAL A 12 26.34 -6.87 -5.58
N VAL A 13 27.29 -7.25 -4.75
CA VAL A 13 27.01 -7.80 -3.43
C VAL A 13 26.48 -6.63 -2.60
N THR A 14 25.18 -6.50 -2.54
CA THR A 14 24.53 -5.67 -1.53
C THR A 14 24.78 -6.37 -0.20
N VAL A 15 25.53 -5.72 0.68
CA VAL A 15 25.72 -6.16 2.06
C VAL A 15 24.35 -6.35 2.68
N SER A 16 23.97 -7.60 2.90
CA SER A 16 22.67 -7.92 3.51
C SER A 16 22.89 -8.17 4.99
N ARG A 17 22.44 -7.23 5.80
CA ARG A 17 22.54 -7.27 7.26
C ARG A 17 21.20 -6.97 7.88
N ILE A 18 20.81 -7.72 8.89
CA ILE A 18 19.61 -7.50 9.68
C ILE A 18 19.93 -7.52 11.18
N ASP A 19 19.29 -6.60 11.92
CA ASP A 19 19.23 -6.59 13.38
C ASP A 19 17.74 -6.54 13.77
N ILE A 20 17.21 -7.66 14.20
CA ILE A 20 15.79 -7.79 14.51
C ILE A 20 15.38 -6.92 15.71
N GLY A 21 16.27 -6.72 16.67
CA GLY A 21 16.01 -5.85 17.81
C GLY A 21 15.84 -4.37 17.42
N GLU A 22 16.63 -3.91 16.43
CA GLU A 22 16.47 -2.57 15.88
C GLU A 22 15.15 -2.42 15.13
N ILE A 23 14.76 -3.43 14.33
CA ILE A 23 13.49 -3.43 13.60
C ILE A 23 12.29 -3.44 14.55
N GLN A 24 12.33 -4.23 15.63
CA GLN A 24 11.28 -4.24 16.67
C GLN A 24 11.16 -2.89 17.37
N THR A 25 12.30 -2.25 17.68
CA THR A 25 12.32 -0.92 18.27
C THR A 25 11.70 0.10 17.32
N PHE A 26 12.05 0.03 16.02
CA PHE A 26 11.45 0.87 14.99
C PHE A 26 9.94 0.63 14.86
N ALA A 27 9.46 -0.62 14.89
CA ALA A 27 8.04 -0.96 14.84
C ALA A 27 7.26 -0.31 15.99
N HIS A 28 7.81 -0.31 17.19
CA HIS A 28 7.18 0.35 18.35
C HIS A 28 7.12 1.88 18.19
N GLN A 29 8.19 2.50 17.70
CA GLN A 29 8.22 3.94 17.41
C GLN A 29 7.25 4.32 16.29
N LEU A 30 7.17 3.50 15.24
CA LEU A 30 6.25 3.67 14.12
C LEU A 30 4.80 3.62 14.60
N HIS A 31 4.44 2.63 15.41
CA HIS A 31 3.11 2.52 16.01
C HIS A 31 2.73 3.78 16.80
N THR A 32 3.62 4.25 17.68
CA THR A 32 3.37 5.46 18.48
C THR A 32 3.17 6.71 17.59
N ALA A 33 4.00 6.87 16.55
CA ALA A 33 3.88 7.97 15.61
C ALA A 33 2.58 7.89 14.78
N ASN A 34 2.23 6.69 14.35
CA ASN A 34 1.01 6.44 13.57
C ASN A 34 -0.27 6.66 14.40
N GLU A 35 -0.29 6.31 15.69
CA GLU A 35 -1.43 6.62 16.57
C GLU A 35 -1.72 8.12 16.61
N ALA A 36 -0.68 8.94 16.83
CA ALA A 36 -0.81 10.39 16.81
C ALA A 36 -1.24 10.92 15.42
N GLY A 37 -0.65 10.36 14.36
CA GLY A 37 -0.99 10.68 12.98
C GLY A 37 -2.45 10.35 12.64
N ARG A 38 -2.90 9.14 12.91
CA ARG A 38 -4.29 8.70 12.68
C ARG A 38 -5.30 9.59 13.40
N LYS A 39 -5.01 9.97 14.65
CA LYS A 39 -5.86 10.91 15.39
C LYS A 39 -5.98 12.24 14.66
N SER A 40 -4.85 12.82 14.27
CA SER A 40 -4.83 14.12 13.56
C SER A 40 -5.59 14.06 12.22
N ILE A 41 -5.40 12.99 11.44
CA ILE A 41 -6.10 12.82 10.14
C ILE A 41 -7.62 12.61 10.36
N LYS A 42 -8.00 11.82 11.37
CA LYS A 42 -9.42 11.64 11.73
C LYS A 42 -10.07 12.97 12.17
N ASP A 43 -9.37 13.80 12.92
CA ASP A 43 -9.87 15.12 13.32
C ASP A 43 -10.07 16.04 12.10
N ILE A 44 -9.14 16.03 11.15
CA ILE A 44 -9.28 16.74 9.86
C ILE A 44 -10.48 16.20 9.08
N LYS A 45 -10.60 14.88 8.93
CA LYS A 45 -11.71 14.24 8.22
C LYS A 45 -13.05 14.66 8.83
N LYS A 46 -13.17 14.59 10.15
CA LYS A 46 -14.37 15.00 10.88
C LYS A 46 -14.71 16.47 10.71
N ALA A 47 -13.71 17.37 10.70
CA ALA A 47 -13.93 18.77 10.44
C ALA A 47 -14.49 19.03 9.03
N VAL A 48 -13.98 18.28 8.04
CA VAL A 48 -14.47 18.33 6.65
C VAL A 48 -15.88 17.74 6.55
N GLU A 49 -16.17 16.63 7.22
CA GLU A 49 -17.51 16.03 7.31
C GLU A 49 -18.52 17.05 7.85
N ASN A 50 -18.23 17.66 9.00
CA ASN A 50 -19.11 18.67 9.61
C ASN A 50 -19.38 19.82 8.64
N TYR A 51 -18.36 20.28 7.90
CA TYR A 51 -18.52 21.33 6.90
C TYR A 51 -19.38 20.88 5.71
N THR A 52 -19.15 19.68 5.19
CA THR A 52 -19.87 19.18 4.01
C THR A 52 -21.32 18.83 4.32
N GLU A 53 -21.62 18.42 5.55
CA GLU A 53 -22.96 18.07 6.02
C GLU A 53 -23.77 19.28 6.52
N ASP A 54 -23.12 20.43 6.77
CA ASP A 54 -23.81 21.63 7.25
C ASP A 54 -24.82 22.15 6.21
N GLY A 55 -26.10 21.86 6.45
CA GLY A 55 -27.22 22.28 5.60
C GLY A 55 -27.55 23.78 5.70
N SER A 56 -26.97 24.52 6.65
CA SER A 56 -27.15 25.95 6.82
C SER A 56 -26.39 26.75 5.77
N LEU A 57 -25.26 26.22 5.30
CA LEU A 57 -24.42 26.84 4.27
C LEU A 57 -24.92 26.40 2.88
N LYS A 58 -25.37 27.39 2.07
CA LYS A 58 -25.98 27.16 0.75
C LYS A 58 -25.41 28.11 -0.29
N GLY A 59 -25.43 27.66 -1.55
CA GLY A 59 -25.03 28.47 -2.71
C GLY A 59 -23.95 27.82 -3.55
N LYS A 60 -23.85 28.22 -4.82
CA LYS A 60 -22.97 27.58 -5.84
C LYS A 60 -21.51 27.47 -5.37
N ALA A 61 -21.00 28.47 -4.68
CA ALA A 61 -19.63 28.46 -4.16
C ALA A 61 -19.46 27.44 -3.05
N ILE A 62 -20.44 27.33 -2.16
CA ILE A 62 -20.46 26.37 -1.06
C ILE A 62 -20.58 24.95 -1.59
N ASP A 63 -21.50 24.73 -2.53
CA ASP A 63 -21.71 23.40 -3.14
C ASP A 63 -20.46 22.94 -3.89
N ALA A 64 -19.82 23.84 -4.64
CA ALA A 64 -18.55 23.53 -5.31
C ALA A 64 -17.43 23.20 -4.31
N SER A 65 -17.36 23.94 -3.18
CA SER A 65 -16.41 23.70 -2.12
C SER A 65 -16.65 22.34 -1.43
N LYS A 66 -17.90 22.01 -1.11
CA LYS A 66 -18.27 20.74 -0.50
C LYS A 66 -17.91 19.56 -1.42
N ASN A 67 -18.26 19.65 -2.70
CA ASN A 67 -17.88 18.64 -3.70
C ASN A 67 -16.36 18.47 -3.78
N TYR A 68 -15.61 19.56 -3.79
CA TYR A 68 -14.15 19.51 -3.80
C TYR A 68 -13.60 18.71 -2.62
N TYR A 69 -14.04 19.03 -1.41
CA TYR A 69 -13.58 18.30 -0.21
C TYR A 69 -13.96 16.83 -0.24
N GLN A 70 -15.17 16.51 -0.68
CA GLN A 70 -15.63 15.12 -0.79
C GLN A 70 -14.83 14.31 -1.81
N MET A 71 -14.49 14.91 -2.96
CA MET A 71 -13.77 14.23 -4.03
C MET A 71 -12.27 14.07 -3.77
N THR A 72 -11.69 14.93 -2.93
CA THR A 72 -10.24 14.99 -2.75
C THR A 72 -9.78 14.63 -1.35
N TYR A 73 -10.34 15.28 -0.33
CA TYR A 73 -9.86 15.12 1.04
C TYR A 73 -10.28 13.81 1.68
N PHE A 74 -11.48 13.34 1.46
CA PHE A 74 -11.89 12.06 2.04
C PHE A 74 -11.05 10.89 1.54
N PRO A 75 -10.90 10.67 0.22
CA PRO A 75 -10.03 9.60 -0.26
C PRO A 75 -8.58 9.76 0.20
N LEU A 76 -8.09 10.99 0.31
CA LEU A 76 -6.74 11.25 0.78
C LEU A 76 -6.57 10.91 2.27
N CYS A 77 -7.51 11.31 3.13
CA CYS A 77 -7.48 10.96 4.55
C CYS A 77 -7.52 9.45 4.75
N ASP A 78 -8.38 8.75 4.03
CA ASP A 78 -8.50 7.29 4.11
C ASP A 78 -7.22 6.59 3.61
N ALA A 79 -6.65 7.06 2.51
CA ALA A 79 -5.39 6.53 2.01
C ALA A 79 -4.23 6.72 3.00
N ILE A 80 -4.17 7.86 3.69
CA ILE A 80 -3.14 8.12 4.71
C ILE A 80 -3.34 7.19 5.92
N ILE A 81 -4.57 7.04 6.40
CA ILE A 81 -4.87 6.14 7.53
C ILE A 81 -4.50 4.71 7.17
N GLU A 82 -4.88 4.26 5.96
CA GLU A 82 -4.57 2.92 5.50
C GLU A 82 -3.08 2.69 5.31
N ALA A 83 -2.34 3.67 4.80
CA ALA A 83 -0.88 3.56 4.71
C ALA A 83 -0.23 3.39 6.10
N MET A 84 -0.77 4.04 7.13
CA MET A 84 -0.32 3.86 8.52
C MET A 84 -0.64 2.46 9.03
N ASN A 85 -1.84 1.93 8.78
CA ASN A 85 -2.25 0.58 9.18
C ASN A 85 -1.38 -0.47 8.49
N GLU A 86 -1.29 -0.40 7.17
CA GLU A 86 -0.50 -1.32 6.34
C GLU A 86 0.98 -1.31 6.73
N SER A 87 1.53 -0.13 7.10
CA SER A 87 2.93 -0.05 7.53
C SER A 87 3.21 -0.83 8.81
N GLU A 88 2.29 -0.80 9.77
CA GLU A 88 2.40 -1.55 11.02
C GLU A 88 2.20 -3.04 10.80
N GLU A 89 1.17 -3.41 10.06
CA GLU A 89 0.82 -4.81 9.78
C GLU A 89 1.92 -5.52 8.98
N ARG A 90 2.41 -4.88 7.91
CA ARG A 90 3.51 -5.42 7.10
C ARG A 90 4.79 -5.58 7.90
N LEU A 91 5.12 -4.60 8.72
CA LEU A 91 6.31 -4.69 9.55
C LEU A 91 6.19 -5.79 10.59
N ALA A 92 5.03 -5.94 11.23
CA ALA A 92 4.76 -7.02 12.18
C ALA A 92 4.83 -8.39 11.49
N GLN A 93 4.25 -8.52 10.28
CA GLN A 93 4.33 -9.75 9.50
C GLN A 93 5.76 -10.08 9.09
N TYR A 94 6.53 -9.08 8.63
CA TYR A 94 7.95 -9.27 8.28
C TYR A 94 8.76 -9.81 9.46
N ILE A 95 8.55 -9.28 10.66
CA ILE A 95 9.21 -9.75 11.88
C ILE A 95 8.77 -11.18 12.23
N ALA A 96 7.47 -11.47 12.13
CA ALA A 96 6.93 -12.81 12.40
C ALA A 96 7.49 -13.85 11.41
N ASP A 97 7.53 -13.52 10.14
CA ASP A 97 8.08 -14.38 9.09
C ASP A 97 9.57 -14.63 9.29
N PHE A 98 10.33 -13.59 9.68
CA PHE A 98 11.74 -13.75 10.03
C PHE A 98 11.93 -14.74 11.19
N HIS A 99 11.19 -14.57 12.28
CA HIS A 99 11.27 -15.49 13.42
C HIS A 99 10.88 -16.93 13.05
N ALA A 100 9.91 -17.10 12.20
CA ALA A 100 9.45 -18.42 11.78
C ALA A 100 10.41 -19.11 10.81
N GLN A 101 11.05 -18.37 9.91
CA GLN A 101 11.81 -18.94 8.79
C GLN A 101 13.32 -18.91 9.01
N VAL A 102 13.84 -17.98 9.79
CA VAL A 102 15.28 -17.74 9.93
C VAL A 102 15.77 -18.03 11.34
N ASP A 103 15.43 -17.18 12.30
CA ASP A 103 15.88 -17.30 13.69
C ASP A 103 14.80 -16.73 14.65
N GLY A 104 14.35 -17.57 15.58
CA GLY A 104 13.35 -17.18 16.60
C GLY A 104 13.90 -16.33 17.74
N SER A 105 15.18 -15.95 17.73
CA SER A 105 15.80 -15.12 18.78
C SER A 105 15.34 -13.67 18.65
N ALA A 106 14.95 -13.05 19.78
CA ALA A 106 14.46 -11.68 19.80
C ALA A 106 15.55 -10.63 19.46
N ASP A 107 16.81 -11.00 19.62
CA ASP A 107 17.99 -10.16 19.40
C ASP A 107 18.88 -10.69 18.25
N ALA A 108 18.29 -11.44 17.31
CA ALA A 108 19.02 -12.01 16.19
C ALA A 108 19.68 -10.92 15.36
N ARG A 109 20.98 -11.10 15.11
CA ARG A 109 21.81 -10.25 14.24
C ARG A 109 22.48 -11.12 13.21
N ILE A 110 22.23 -10.84 11.97
CA ILE A 110 22.76 -11.63 10.85
C ILE A 110 23.49 -10.68 9.89
N ASP A 111 24.68 -11.12 9.50
CA ASP A 111 25.50 -10.47 8.49
C ASP A 111 25.88 -11.53 7.43
N ALA A 112 25.30 -11.41 6.26
CA ALA A 112 25.47 -12.39 5.18
C ALA A 112 26.87 -12.35 4.57
N ASP A 113 27.64 -11.30 4.75
CA ASP A 113 29.02 -11.20 4.23
C ASP A 113 29.93 -12.26 4.87
N GLY A 114 29.58 -12.74 6.06
CA GLY A 114 30.31 -13.78 6.75
C GLY A 114 30.20 -15.20 6.17
N LEU A 115 29.22 -15.46 5.27
CA LEU A 115 28.94 -16.82 4.78
C LEU A 115 30.12 -17.45 4.06
N TYR A 116 30.81 -16.69 3.23
CA TYR A 116 31.99 -17.19 2.48
C TYR A 116 33.17 -17.58 3.39
N GLU A 117 33.45 -16.74 4.38
CA GLU A 117 34.53 -17.01 5.34
C GLU A 117 34.17 -18.16 6.30
N LEU A 118 32.88 -18.27 6.64
CA LEU A 118 32.36 -19.38 7.44
C LEU A 118 32.52 -20.72 6.71
N GLY A 119 32.19 -20.77 5.41
CA GLY A 119 32.41 -21.95 4.57
C GLY A 119 33.87 -22.37 4.55
N LYS A 120 34.81 -21.44 4.34
CA LYS A 120 36.24 -21.73 4.40
C LYS A 120 36.72 -22.22 5.78
N MET A 121 36.11 -21.70 6.85
CA MET A 121 36.41 -22.16 8.19
C MET A 121 35.95 -23.60 8.40
N ILE A 122 34.76 -23.93 7.94
CA ILE A 122 34.22 -25.32 7.97
C ILE A 122 35.13 -26.26 7.24
N ASP A 123 35.53 -25.97 5.99
CA ASP A 123 36.44 -26.79 5.18
C ASP A 123 37.77 -27.04 5.92
N ARG A 124 38.33 -26.02 6.53
CA ARG A 124 39.59 -26.12 7.31
C ARG A 124 39.44 -27.04 8.54
N ILE A 125 38.31 -26.94 9.25
CA ILE A 125 38.07 -27.78 10.44
C ILE A 125 37.80 -29.22 10.03
N GLU A 126 37.06 -29.44 8.93
CA GLU A 126 36.84 -30.79 8.36
C GLU A 126 38.17 -31.48 7.96
N ALA A 127 39.02 -30.72 7.25
CA ALA A 127 40.32 -31.24 6.87
C ALA A 127 41.21 -31.61 8.08
N LYS A 128 41.20 -30.76 9.13
CA LYS A 128 41.94 -31.05 10.38
C LYS A 128 41.36 -32.26 11.12
N LYS A 129 40.02 -32.36 11.17
CA LYS A 129 39.31 -33.51 11.77
C LYS A 129 39.66 -34.81 11.03
N GLU A 130 39.68 -34.79 9.70
CA GLU A 130 40.05 -35.97 8.90
C GLU A 130 41.52 -36.37 9.08
N ALA A 131 42.43 -35.38 9.06
CA ALA A 131 43.86 -35.66 9.31
C ALA A 131 44.09 -36.19 10.75
N LEU A 132 43.33 -35.77 11.71
CA LEU A 132 43.39 -36.27 13.09
C LEU A 132 42.85 -37.72 13.18
N ALA A 133 41.75 -38.00 12.45
CA ALA A 133 41.16 -39.34 12.41
C ALA A 133 42.13 -40.41 11.88
N GLN A 134 43.02 -40.03 10.94
CA GLN A 134 44.04 -40.91 10.39
C GLN A 134 45.17 -41.24 11.37
N ARG A 135 45.31 -40.41 12.46
CA ARG A 135 46.37 -40.53 13.45
C ARG A 135 45.81 -40.89 14.84
N MET A 136 44.59 -41.43 14.88
CA MET A 136 43.91 -41.66 16.18
C MET A 136 44.69 -42.57 17.10
N ASN A 137 45.00 -42.04 18.28
CA ASN A 137 45.46 -42.74 19.49
C ASN A 137 44.70 -42.17 20.70
N THR A 138 44.83 -42.80 21.85
CA THR A 138 44.14 -42.45 23.10
C THR A 138 44.34 -40.98 23.55
N GLY A 139 45.34 -40.26 23.02
CA GLY A 139 45.61 -38.86 23.34
C GLY A 139 44.92 -37.83 22.45
N THR A 140 44.24 -38.26 21.35
CA THR A 140 43.66 -37.34 20.38
C THR A 140 42.13 -37.17 20.48
N GLU A 141 41.49 -37.90 21.40
CA GLU A 141 40.03 -37.90 21.53
C GLU A 141 39.46 -36.57 21.93
N GLY A 142 40.12 -35.82 22.84
CA GLY A 142 39.70 -34.47 23.25
C GLY A 142 39.73 -33.44 22.09
N GLN A 143 40.75 -33.57 21.20
CA GLN A 143 40.85 -32.72 20.03
C GLN A 143 39.77 -33.07 19.00
N MET A 144 39.47 -34.34 18.85
CA MET A 144 38.38 -34.79 17.95
C MET A 144 37.02 -34.26 18.41
N GLN A 145 36.76 -34.29 19.71
CA GLN A 145 35.55 -33.76 20.33
C GLN A 145 35.44 -32.26 20.11
N SER A 146 36.57 -31.53 20.29
CA SER A 146 36.62 -30.10 20.02
C SER A 146 36.26 -29.73 18.57
N TYR A 147 36.83 -30.47 17.61
CA TYR A 147 36.48 -30.24 16.17
C TYR A 147 35.02 -30.54 15.88
N ARG A 148 34.46 -31.61 16.45
CA ARG A 148 33.03 -31.94 16.31
C ARG A 148 32.14 -30.81 16.84
N SER A 149 32.47 -30.24 18.02
CA SER A 149 31.75 -29.14 18.61
C SER A 149 31.83 -27.87 17.76
N GLN A 150 33.01 -27.51 17.27
CA GLN A 150 33.22 -26.35 16.39
C GLN A 150 32.43 -26.49 15.09
N LEU A 151 32.44 -27.65 14.45
CA LEU A 151 31.66 -27.93 13.26
C LEU A 151 30.17 -27.87 13.51
N SER A 152 29.68 -28.37 14.65
CA SER A 152 28.27 -28.29 15.00
C SER A 152 27.79 -26.83 15.12
N ILE A 153 28.60 -25.96 15.73
CA ILE A 153 28.29 -24.52 15.82
C ILE A 153 28.35 -23.87 14.43
N ALA A 154 29.40 -24.12 13.66
CA ALA A 154 29.60 -23.53 12.36
C ALA A 154 28.46 -23.92 11.36
N TYR A 155 28.04 -25.18 11.34
CA TYR A 155 26.91 -25.61 10.52
C TYR A 155 25.58 -25.00 10.94
N LYS A 156 25.36 -24.76 12.24
CA LYS A 156 24.17 -24.02 12.69
C LYS A 156 24.18 -22.58 12.18
N GLN A 157 25.32 -21.91 12.24
CA GLN A 157 25.47 -20.55 11.71
C GLN A 157 25.29 -20.51 10.20
N GLU A 158 25.88 -21.45 9.46
CA GLU A 158 25.70 -21.60 8.01
C GLU A 158 24.22 -21.76 7.65
N ASN A 159 23.50 -22.63 8.34
CA ASN A 159 22.07 -22.84 8.12
C ASN A 159 21.22 -21.57 8.36
N ILE A 160 21.55 -20.79 9.40
CA ILE A 160 20.88 -19.52 9.68
C ILE A 160 21.13 -18.52 8.55
N LEU A 161 22.38 -18.42 8.07
CA LEU A 161 22.75 -17.54 6.96
C LEU A 161 22.07 -17.93 5.64
N GLU A 162 22.02 -19.23 5.33
CA GLU A 162 21.31 -19.75 4.15
C GLU A 162 19.81 -19.45 4.22
N LYS A 163 19.19 -19.66 5.38
CA LYS A 163 17.78 -19.31 5.61
C LYS A 163 17.53 -17.82 5.45
N TYR A 164 18.42 -16.98 5.96
CA TYR A 164 18.31 -15.55 5.82
C TYR A 164 18.39 -15.09 4.37
N LEU A 165 19.30 -15.65 3.57
CA LEU A 165 19.39 -15.34 2.14
C LEU A 165 18.13 -15.76 1.39
N ALA A 166 17.57 -16.92 1.72
CA ALA A 166 16.32 -17.38 1.14
C ALA A 166 15.13 -16.49 1.54
N PHE A 167 15.11 -16.04 2.80
CA PHE A 167 14.13 -15.10 3.33
C PHE A 167 14.20 -13.75 2.59
N GLU A 168 15.37 -13.15 2.45
CA GLU A 168 15.58 -11.92 1.70
C GLU A 168 15.08 -12.03 0.25
N GLN A 169 15.40 -13.15 -0.40
CA GLN A 169 14.95 -13.38 -1.76
C GLN A 169 13.41 -13.49 -1.86
N SER A 170 12.77 -14.15 -0.90
CA SER A 170 11.31 -14.33 -0.90
C SER A 170 10.56 -13.05 -0.52
N HIS A 171 11.21 -12.12 0.19
CA HIS A 171 10.61 -10.87 0.67
C HIS A 171 11.04 -9.64 -0.14
N GLY A 172 11.70 -9.80 -1.30
CA GLY A 172 12.21 -8.71 -2.11
C GLY A 172 11.18 -7.66 -2.56
N GLY A 173 9.90 -8.04 -2.68
CA GLY A 173 8.80 -7.12 -3.02
C GLY A 173 7.77 -6.94 -1.90
N PHE A 174 8.11 -7.33 -0.68
CA PHE A 174 7.16 -7.41 0.43
C PHE A 174 6.48 -6.08 0.78
N PHE A 175 7.17 -4.96 0.61
CA PHE A 175 6.69 -3.61 0.89
C PHE A 175 6.25 -2.82 -0.37
N ASP A 176 6.22 -3.42 -1.55
CA ASP A 176 5.95 -2.70 -2.80
C ASP A 176 4.57 -2.04 -2.82
N ASN A 177 3.53 -2.73 -2.39
CA ASN A 177 2.17 -2.17 -2.33
C ASN A 177 2.08 -0.96 -1.39
N LEU A 178 2.75 -1.02 -0.22
CA LEU A 178 2.84 0.10 0.70
C LEU A 178 3.61 1.27 0.08
N THR A 179 4.71 1.00 -0.61
CA THR A 179 5.50 2.01 -1.30
C THR A 179 4.68 2.70 -2.39
N ASP A 180 3.94 1.95 -3.19
CA ASP A 180 3.05 2.49 -4.23
C ASP A 180 1.95 3.38 -3.62
N LEU A 181 1.35 2.96 -2.51
CA LEU A 181 0.33 3.74 -1.80
C LEU A 181 0.91 5.07 -1.29
N VAL A 182 2.06 5.03 -0.61
CA VAL A 182 2.73 6.23 -0.09
C VAL A 182 3.12 7.19 -1.21
N GLN A 183 3.63 6.68 -2.34
CA GLN A 183 3.94 7.49 -3.51
C GLN A 183 2.68 8.13 -4.12
N GLY A 184 1.59 7.38 -4.21
CA GLY A 184 0.30 7.88 -4.68
C GLY A 184 -0.23 9.01 -3.79
N ILE A 185 -0.15 8.85 -2.46
CA ILE A 185 -0.51 9.88 -1.48
C ILE A 185 0.33 11.15 -1.68
N GLN A 186 1.66 11.01 -1.76
CA GLN A 186 2.57 12.14 -1.96
C GLN A 186 2.29 12.91 -3.25
N GLN A 187 2.04 12.19 -4.34
CA GLN A 187 1.72 12.81 -5.63
C GLN A 187 0.38 13.55 -5.56
N THR A 188 -0.64 12.95 -4.93
CA THR A 188 -1.94 13.59 -4.74
C THR A 188 -1.84 14.86 -3.90
N ILE A 189 -1.09 14.84 -2.80
CA ILE A 189 -0.86 16.05 -1.98
C ILE A 189 -0.21 17.17 -2.80
N ARG A 190 0.83 16.86 -3.58
CA ARG A 190 1.50 17.85 -4.45
C ARG A 190 0.54 18.41 -5.50
N GLU A 191 -0.28 17.55 -6.10
CA GLU A 191 -1.28 17.96 -7.08
C GLU A 191 -2.30 18.94 -6.47
N LEU A 192 -2.84 18.61 -5.30
CA LEU A 192 -3.79 19.46 -4.58
C LEU A 192 -3.18 20.81 -4.19
N GLN A 193 -1.91 20.83 -3.79
CA GLN A 193 -1.22 22.07 -3.41
C GLN A 193 -0.90 22.98 -4.61
N SER A 194 -0.63 22.40 -5.77
CA SER A 194 -0.10 23.14 -6.93
C SER A 194 -1.18 23.58 -7.92
N ASN A 195 -2.24 22.78 -8.07
CA ASN A 195 -3.17 22.89 -9.20
C ASN A 195 -4.58 23.30 -8.80
N ILE A 196 -4.82 23.54 -7.50
CA ILE A 196 -6.09 24.05 -7.02
C ILE A 196 -5.95 25.50 -6.59
N GLN A 197 -6.73 26.37 -7.19
CA GLN A 197 -6.76 27.79 -6.86
C GLN A 197 -8.17 28.24 -6.50
N PHE A 198 -8.29 28.95 -5.39
CA PHE A 198 -9.53 29.60 -5.04
C PHE A 198 -9.73 30.85 -5.90
N ASN A 199 -10.82 30.90 -6.66
CA ASN A 199 -11.19 32.07 -7.43
C ASN A 199 -12.12 32.97 -6.59
N SER A 200 -11.59 34.05 -6.05
CA SER A 200 -12.33 34.99 -5.19
C SER A 200 -13.46 35.70 -5.93
N LYS A 201 -13.43 35.80 -7.26
CA LYS A 201 -14.49 36.45 -8.06
C LYS A 201 -15.71 35.55 -8.24
N THR A 202 -15.52 34.26 -8.38
CA THR A 202 -16.59 33.28 -8.53
C THR A 202 -16.96 32.61 -7.22
N GLY A 203 -16.10 32.71 -6.20
CA GLY A 203 -16.24 32.02 -4.92
C GLY A 203 -16.08 30.50 -5.04
N THR A 204 -15.43 30.03 -6.09
CA THR A 204 -15.27 28.59 -6.38
C THR A 204 -13.81 28.19 -6.44
N TYR A 205 -13.54 26.90 -6.22
CA TYR A 205 -12.23 26.33 -6.50
C TYR A 205 -12.11 26.00 -7.99
N ASP A 206 -11.05 26.47 -8.62
CA ASP A 206 -10.72 26.09 -10.00
C ASP A 206 -9.98 24.77 -9.98
N MET A 207 -10.66 23.71 -10.38
CA MET A 207 -10.13 22.36 -10.50
C MET A 207 -9.74 21.99 -11.94
N SER A 208 -9.82 22.93 -12.88
CA SER A 208 -9.57 22.68 -14.32
C SER A 208 -8.15 22.17 -14.62
N LYS A 209 -7.20 22.44 -13.71
CA LYS A 209 -5.81 22.02 -13.80
C LYS A 209 -5.50 20.78 -12.98
N LEU A 210 -6.49 20.25 -12.25
CA LEU A 210 -6.27 19.07 -11.41
C LEU A 210 -6.11 17.83 -12.29
N ASN A 211 -4.99 17.14 -12.10
CA ASN A 211 -4.77 15.86 -12.76
C ASN A 211 -5.40 14.73 -11.94
N PHE A 212 -6.62 14.35 -12.30
CA PHE A 212 -7.34 13.25 -11.63
C PHE A 212 -6.64 11.90 -11.73
N THR A 213 -5.70 11.73 -12.67
CA THR A 213 -4.91 10.49 -12.79
C THR A 213 -4.12 10.20 -11.51
N THR A 214 -3.63 11.23 -10.80
CA THR A 214 -2.91 11.05 -9.54
C THR A 214 -3.84 10.55 -8.43
N VAL A 215 -5.04 11.10 -8.34
CA VAL A 215 -6.07 10.66 -7.38
C VAL A 215 -6.48 9.21 -7.68
N THR A 216 -6.73 8.89 -8.93
CA THR A 216 -7.06 7.52 -9.38
C THR A 216 -5.93 6.54 -9.05
N ARG A 217 -4.68 6.92 -9.29
CA ARG A 217 -3.52 6.08 -8.95
C ARG A 217 -3.42 5.81 -7.45
N MET A 218 -3.64 6.84 -6.62
CA MET A 218 -3.68 6.69 -5.16
C MET A 218 -4.80 5.73 -4.73
N GLN A 219 -5.99 5.85 -5.31
CA GLN A 219 -7.12 4.97 -5.02
C GLN A 219 -6.87 3.53 -5.45
N ASN A 220 -6.21 3.32 -6.59
CA ASN A 220 -5.80 1.98 -7.02
C ASN A 220 -4.81 1.35 -6.04
N ALA A 221 -3.85 2.14 -5.56
CA ALA A 221 -2.88 1.67 -4.58
C ALA A 221 -3.55 1.40 -3.22
N LEU A 222 -4.50 2.25 -2.80
CA LEU A 222 -5.33 2.03 -1.61
C LEU A 222 -6.12 0.72 -1.72
N GLY A 223 -6.72 0.46 -2.88
CA GLY A 223 -7.45 -0.76 -3.11
C GLY A 223 -6.60 -2.03 -3.02
N LYS A 224 -5.37 -1.97 -3.52
CA LYS A 224 -4.43 -3.07 -3.38
C LYS A 224 -4.03 -3.31 -1.91
N ALA A 225 -3.87 -2.26 -1.13
CA ALA A 225 -3.57 -2.37 0.29
C ALA A 225 -4.74 -2.98 1.06
N LEU A 226 -5.97 -2.49 0.85
CA LEU A 226 -7.19 -3.01 1.49
C LEU A 226 -7.44 -4.49 1.19
N LYS A 227 -7.07 -5.00 0.03
CA LYS A 227 -7.18 -6.43 -0.29
C LYS A 227 -6.35 -7.34 0.60
N ASN A 228 -5.21 -6.85 1.03
CA ASN A 228 -4.35 -7.63 1.92
C ASN A 228 -4.93 -7.73 3.34
N ASN A 229 -5.93 -6.91 3.67
CA ASN A 229 -6.57 -6.83 4.99
C ASN A 229 -7.88 -7.60 5.11
N GLU A 230 -8.23 -8.47 4.16
CA GLU A 230 -9.39 -9.41 4.19
C GLU A 230 -10.74 -8.80 4.63
N THR A 231 -10.92 -7.48 4.57
CA THR A 231 -12.21 -6.88 4.89
C THR A 231 -13.16 -7.08 3.72
N THR A 232 -13.98 -8.11 3.78
CA THR A 232 -15.00 -8.38 2.76
C THR A 232 -16.23 -7.51 3.02
N PHE A 233 -16.40 -6.47 2.20
CA PHE A 233 -17.62 -5.66 2.23
C PHE A 233 -18.72 -6.31 1.39
N ASN A 234 -19.93 -6.33 1.93
CA ASN A 234 -21.11 -6.68 1.13
C ASN A 234 -21.61 -5.46 0.35
N PHE A 235 -21.10 -5.27 -0.84
CA PHE A 235 -21.43 -4.12 -1.69
C PHE A 235 -22.90 -4.07 -2.13
N ASP A 236 -23.65 -5.17 -2.03
CA ASP A 236 -25.07 -5.21 -2.45
C ASP A 236 -26.01 -4.55 -1.44
N GLU A 237 -25.52 -4.28 -0.23
CA GLU A 237 -26.27 -3.54 0.79
C GLU A 237 -26.23 -2.02 0.57
N TYR A 238 -25.45 -1.54 -0.42
CA TYR A 238 -25.22 -0.13 -0.67
C TYR A 238 -25.86 0.34 -1.96
N GLN A 239 -26.41 1.53 -1.92
CA GLN A 239 -26.86 2.23 -3.11
C GLN A 239 -25.65 2.78 -3.87
N LYS A 240 -25.49 2.37 -5.13
CA LYS A 240 -24.33 2.68 -5.96
C LYS A 240 -24.68 3.81 -6.92
N THR A 241 -23.94 4.91 -6.88
CA THR A 241 -24.12 6.06 -7.77
C THR A 241 -22.78 6.40 -8.42
N TYR A 242 -22.72 6.43 -9.76
CA TYR A 242 -21.52 6.84 -10.49
C TYR A 242 -21.43 8.37 -10.54
N ARG A 243 -20.32 8.94 -10.09
CA ARG A 243 -20.10 10.39 -10.07
C ARG A 243 -18.75 10.73 -10.68
N GLY A 244 -18.78 11.25 -11.90
CA GLY A 244 -17.59 11.74 -12.59
C GLY A 244 -16.64 10.63 -13.08
N GLN A 245 -15.89 10.01 -12.26
CA GLN A 245 -14.97 8.90 -12.58
C GLN A 245 -14.96 7.83 -11.48
N MET A 246 -15.91 7.89 -10.56
CA MET A 246 -15.93 7.06 -9.36
C MET A 246 -17.34 6.63 -9.00
N TRP A 247 -17.43 5.43 -8.47
CA TRP A 247 -18.62 5.01 -7.77
C TRP A 247 -18.66 5.63 -6.36
N VAL A 248 -19.84 6.02 -5.93
CA VAL A 248 -20.12 6.46 -4.56
C VAL A 248 -21.15 5.52 -3.97
N LEU A 249 -20.79 4.87 -2.87
CA LEU A 249 -21.66 3.92 -2.18
C LEU A 249 -22.28 4.60 -0.96
N MET A 250 -23.62 4.51 -0.88
CA MET A 250 -24.41 5.12 0.18
C MET A 250 -25.25 4.08 0.89
N LYS A 251 -25.35 4.20 2.21
CA LYS A 251 -26.27 3.43 3.04
C LYS A 251 -27.11 4.40 3.85
N ASN A 252 -28.43 4.29 3.75
CA ASN A 252 -29.38 5.21 4.39
C ASN A 252 -29.19 6.71 4.02
N GLY A 253 -28.77 6.98 2.78
CA GLY A 253 -28.52 8.34 2.29
C GLY A 253 -27.20 8.96 2.73
N ILE A 254 -26.37 8.23 3.46
CA ILE A 254 -25.03 8.66 3.91
C ILE A 254 -23.99 7.92 3.09
N VAL A 255 -22.99 8.67 2.58
CA VAL A 255 -21.86 8.08 1.86
C VAL A 255 -20.97 7.31 2.83
N ASP A 256 -20.76 6.02 2.54
CA ASP A 256 -19.76 5.23 3.24
C ASP A 256 -18.45 5.29 2.43
N VAL A 257 -17.50 6.04 2.95
CA VAL A 257 -16.25 6.34 2.24
C VAL A 257 -15.36 5.11 2.15
N GLU A 258 -15.29 4.31 3.21
CA GLU A 258 -14.46 3.09 3.25
C GLU A 258 -14.96 2.07 2.24
N VAL A 259 -16.25 1.79 2.25
CA VAL A 259 -16.89 0.88 1.30
C VAL A 259 -16.84 1.42 -0.13
N THR A 260 -16.96 2.73 -0.30
CA THR A 260 -16.80 3.41 -1.59
C THR A 260 -15.41 3.19 -2.17
N ASN A 261 -14.37 3.37 -1.37
CA ASN A 261 -12.99 3.17 -1.80
C ASN A 261 -12.72 1.70 -2.14
N ALA A 262 -13.17 0.77 -1.29
CA ALA A 262 -13.03 -0.66 -1.51
C ALA A 262 -13.75 -1.10 -2.80
N TYR A 263 -14.95 -0.58 -3.06
CA TYR A 263 -15.70 -0.89 -4.28
C TYR A 263 -14.98 -0.38 -5.54
N ASN A 264 -14.54 0.89 -5.55
CA ASN A 264 -13.80 1.43 -6.69
C ASN A 264 -12.50 0.67 -6.94
N ALA A 265 -11.82 0.26 -5.88
CA ALA A 265 -10.64 -0.59 -5.98
C ALA A 265 -10.96 -1.95 -6.61
N ALA A 266 -12.02 -2.61 -6.18
CA ALA A 266 -12.45 -3.90 -6.71
C ALA A 266 -12.86 -3.81 -8.19
N VAL A 267 -13.52 -2.71 -8.60
CA VAL A 267 -13.86 -2.43 -10.01
C VAL A 267 -12.59 -2.27 -10.85
N LEU A 268 -11.65 -1.43 -10.40
CA LEU A 268 -10.40 -1.14 -11.12
C LEU A 268 -9.48 -2.37 -11.23
N ASN A 269 -9.55 -3.26 -10.25
CA ASN A 269 -8.78 -4.49 -10.26
C ASN A 269 -9.46 -5.64 -11.04
N GLY A 270 -10.65 -5.40 -11.61
CA GLY A 270 -11.40 -6.40 -12.39
C GLY A 270 -12.00 -7.54 -11.56
N GLU A 271 -12.16 -7.35 -10.24
CA GLU A 271 -12.70 -8.38 -9.34
C GLU A 271 -14.21 -8.38 -9.31
N LEU A 272 -14.81 -7.22 -9.44
CA LEU A 272 -16.23 -7.14 -9.71
C LEU A 272 -16.37 -7.33 -11.21
N ALA A 273 -16.82 -8.52 -11.59
CA ALA A 273 -17.15 -8.81 -12.98
C ALA A 273 -18.07 -7.69 -13.48
N HIS A 274 -17.58 -6.87 -14.41
CA HIS A 274 -18.45 -6.06 -15.23
C HIS A 274 -19.46 -7.02 -15.85
N LYS A 275 -20.66 -7.06 -15.29
CA LYS A 275 -21.76 -7.68 -15.99
C LYS A 275 -21.94 -6.85 -17.25
N SER A 276 -21.62 -7.46 -18.33
CA SER A 276 -21.51 -7.00 -19.72
C SER A 276 -22.77 -6.32 -20.26
N ASN A 277 -23.05 -5.10 -19.78
CA ASN A 277 -23.98 -4.18 -20.41
C ASN A 277 -23.37 -2.77 -20.47
N GLU A 278 -22.02 -2.67 -20.43
CA GLU A 278 -21.31 -1.38 -20.42
C GLU A 278 -21.76 -0.44 -21.55
N ALA A 279 -21.88 -0.94 -22.77
CA ALA A 279 -22.27 -0.10 -23.92
C ALA A 279 -23.72 0.39 -23.81
N GLN A 280 -24.60 -0.34 -23.15
CA GLN A 280 -26.00 0.03 -23.00
C GLN A 280 -26.21 0.94 -21.78
N GLU A 281 -25.51 0.67 -20.67
CA GLU A 281 -25.52 1.53 -19.48
C GLU A 281 -24.79 2.87 -19.73
N GLU A 282 -23.68 2.87 -20.48
CA GLU A 282 -23.01 4.10 -20.94
C GLU A 282 -23.90 4.93 -21.87
N ALA A 283 -24.61 4.29 -22.79
CA ALA A 283 -25.53 4.97 -23.67
C ALA A 283 -26.75 5.53 -22.93
N GLU A 284 -27.30 4.81 -21.96
CA GLU A 284 -28.41 5.26 -21.12
C GLU A 284 -27.96 6.39 -20.18
N LEU A 285 -26.76 6.29 -19.59
CA LEU A 285 -26.18 7.32 -18.77
C LEU A 285 -25.90 8.60 -19.57
N LEU A 286 -25.29 8.47 -20.75
CA LEU A 286 -25.07 9.59 -21.66
C LEU A 286 -26.38 10.25 -22.08
N GLN A 287 -27.41 9.45 -22.35
CA GLN A 287 -28.74 9.99 -22.65
C GLN A 287 -29.36 10.72 -21.47
N ALA A 288 -29.22 10.18 -20.26
CA ALA A 288 -29.70 10.82 -19.02
C ALA A 288 -29.01 12.16 -18.78
N VAL A 289 -27.68 12.21 -18.98
CA VAL A 289 -26.87 13.43 -18.92
C VAL A 289 -27.34 14.45 -19.94
N ILE A 290 -27.48 14.06 -21.20
CA ILE A 290 -27.97 14.92 -22.30
C ILE A 290 -29.37 15.45 -22.00
N GLN A 291 -30.26 14.64 -21.48
CA GLN A 291 -31.61 15.04 -21.10
C GLN A 291 -31.65 16.05 -19.95
N SER A 292 -30.82 15.85 -18.92
CA SER A 292 -30.68 16.77 -17.80
C SER A 292 -30.15 18.13 -18.26
N VAL A 293 -29.09 18.13 -19.07
CA VAL A 293 -28.48 19.34 -19.62
C VAL A 293 -29.47 20.08 -20.57
N LYS A 294 -30.24 19.34 -21.40
CA LYS A 294 -31.31 19.94 -22.22
C LYS A 294 -32.38 20.62 -21.40
N LYS A 295 -32.67 20.13 -20.20
CA LYS A 295 -33.58 20.75 -19.21
C LYS A 295 -32.93 21.91 -18.44
N GLY A 296 -31.68 22.28 -18.75
CA GLY A 296 -30.93 23.33 -18.08
C GLY A 296 -30.53 22.94 -16.66
N ARG A 297 -30.41 21.64 -16.37
CA ARG A 297 -30.03 21.13 -15.06
C ARG A 297 -28.75 20.33 -15.10
N ASP A 298 -27.95 20.51 -14.09
CA ASP A 298 -26.77 19.67 -13.83
C ASP A 298 -27.21 18.23 -13.55
N PRO A 299 -26.68 17.23 -14.29
CA PRO A 299 -27.11 15.84 -14.14
C PRO A 299 -26.77 15.22 -12.78
N VAL A 300 -25.82 15.81 -12.04
CA VAL A 300 -25.35 15.32 -10.74
C VAL A 300 -26.02 16.04 -9.57
N THR A 301 -26.10 17.38 -9.65
CA THR A 301 -26.60 18.21 -8.53
C THR A 301 -28.06 18.64 -8.70
N GLY A 302 -28.64 18.46 -9.91
CA GLY A 302 -30.00 18.91 -10.25
C GLY A 302 -30.16 20.43 -10.31
N GLN A 303 -29.09 21.21 -10.12
CA GLN A 303 -29.12 22.68 -10.15
C GLN A 303 -29.26 23.22 -11.56
N GLU A 304 -29.78 24.46 -11.67
CA GLU A 304 -29.85 25.15 -12.95
C GLU A 304 -28.45 25.50 -13.47
N ILE A 305 -28.19 25.16 -14.73
CA ILE A 305 -26.91 25.42 -15.41
C ILE A 305 -27.10 26.26 -16.66
N SER A 306 -26.09 27.05 -16.99
CA SER A 306 -26.05 27.79 -18.26
C SER A 306 -25.77 26.83 -19.43
N LYS A 307 -26.13 27.24 -20.65
CA LYS A 307 -25.84 26.48 -21.88
C LYS A 307 -24.35 26.15 -22.04
N ALA A 308 -23.47 27.07 -21.65
CA ALA A 308 -22.02 26.87 -21.71
C ALA A 308 -21.54 25.79 -20.74
N GLN A 309 -22.07 25.77 -19.51
CA GLN A 309 -21.78 24.72 -18.53
C GLN A 309 -22.32 23.37 -18.98
N GLY A 310 -23.54 23.35 -19.55
CA GLY A 310 -24.11 22.12 -20.11
C GLY A 310 -23.28 21.54 -21.27
N PHE A 311 -22.76 22.38 -22.15
CA PHE A 311 -21.87 21.94 -23.21
C PHE A 311 -20.56 21.37 -22.67
N SER A 312 -20.00 22.01 -21.65
CA SER A 312 -18.78 21.50 -20.98
C SER A 312 -18.99 20.14 -20.32
N ILE A 313 -20.16 19.93 -19.69
CA ILE A 313 -20.52 18.64 -19.07
C ILE A 313 -20.62 17.54 -20.12
N ILE A 314 -21.33 17.79 -21.24
CA ILE A 314 -21.50 16.82 -22.31
C ILE A 314 -20.15 16.52 -22.99
N SER A 315 -19.33 17.54 -23.24
CA SER A 315 -18.00 17.37 -23.83
C SER A 315 -17.08 16.53 -22.92
N GLY A 316 -17.13 16.77 -21.61
CA GLY A 316 -16.40 15.96 -20.64
C GLY A 316 -16.81 14.49 -20.62
N PHE A 317 -18.08 14.17 -20.96
CA PHE A 317 -18.58 12.80 -21.04
C PHE A 317 -18.24 12.08 -22.36
N ILE A 318 -18.06 12.82 -23.46
CA ILE A 318 -17.80 12.23 -24.79
C ILE A 318 -16.30 12.02 -25.04
N PHE A 319 -15.43 12.78 -24.40
CA PHE A 319 -13.99 12.75 -24.63
C PHE A 319 -13.19 12.02 -23.55
N TYR A 320 -13.83 11.38 -22.60
CA TYR A 320 -13.25 10.47 -21.62
C TYR A 320 -13.93 9.10 -21.65
#